data_42d88a227e08ff2c1dda386995719db1
#
_entry.id   42d88a227e08ff2c1dda386995719db1
#
_cell.length_a   1.000
_cell.length_b   1.000
_cell.length_c   1.000
_cell.angle_alpha   90.00
_cell.angle_beta   90.00
_cell.angle_gamma   90.00
#
_symmetry.space_group_name_H-M   'P 1'
#
loop_
_entity.id
_entity.type
_entity.pdbx_description
1 polymer ?
#
loop_
_entity_poly.entity_id
_entity_poly.type
_entity_poly.pdbx_seq_one_letter_code
_entity_poly.pdbx_strand_id
1 'polypeptide(L)'
;MLRSLNLAFAGVLACFVVGCATQQSKPTATTTGQRLPKVRTTAYTQHEGGSGAHNAVGTYLSGRQVLSAASDWSRYPLGTRFRLVDTKEEYVIDDYGNALVGTDTIDLYKTSRSEVRNWGVRYVDIDILQWGSEEESLKVLTPRCKHRCVKKMVAALEKKKGKTVAQNTPRASVSN
;
A
#
# COMPACT_ATOMS: atom_id res chain seq x y z
N MET A 1 83.97 7.57 21.08
CA MET A 1 83.15 6.53 20.48
C MET A 1 81.77 7.08 20.26
N LEU A 2 81.51 7.64 19.05
CA LEU A 2 80.18 8.21 18.65
C LEU A 2 79.38 7.05 18.05
N ARG A 3 78.14 6.86 18.53
CA ARG A 3 77.13 6.01 17.90
C ARG A 3 76.06 6.91 17.27
N SER A 4 76.01 6.80 15.97
CA SER A 4 74.99 7.52 15.10
C SER A 4 73.63 6.94 15.36
N LEU A 5 72.66 7.85 15.57
CA LEU A 5 71.22 7.57 15.71
C LEU A 5 70.55 7.82 14.36
N ASN A 6 70.16 6.76 13.65
CA ASN A 6 69.37 6.83 12.43
C ASN A 6 67.87 7.00 12.77
N LEU A 7 67.34 8.13 12.41
CA LEU A 7 65.92 8.45 12.54
C LEU A 7 65.21 8.02 11.24
N ALA A 8 64.43 6.93 11.30
CA ALA A 8 63.60 6.48 10.19
C ALA A 8 62.28 7.21 10.24
N PHE A 9 62.01 8.00 9.23
CA PHE A 9 60.73 8.69 9.00
C PHE A 9 59.79 7.72 8.32
N ALA A 10 58.76 7.20 9.06
CA ALA A 10 57.66 6.42 8.49
C ALA A 10 56.54 7.36 8.06
N GLY A 11 56.42 7.54 6.76
CA GLY A 11 55.31 8.30 6.17
C GLY A 11 54.00 7.49 6.21
N VAL A 12 53.01 7.97 6.95
CA VAL A 12 51.64 7.41 6.95
C VAL A 12 50.87 8.02 5.78
N LEU A 13 50.64 7.21 4.76
CA LEU A 13 49.77 7.54 3.63
C LEU A 13 48.29 7.31 4.03
N ALA A 14 47.58 8.38 4.38
CA ALA A 14 46.15 8.31 4.68
C ALA A 14 45.33 8.25 3.37
N CYS A 15 44.82 7.07 3.02
CA CYS A 15 43.84 6.88 1.96
C CYS A 15 42.46 7.37 2.41
N PHE A 16 42.04 8.53 1.93
CA PHE A 16 40.64 8.99 2.05
C PHE A 16 39.77 8.21 1.08
N VAL A 17 39.02 7.22 1.58
CA VAL A 17 37.94 6.57 0.83
C VAL A 17 36.73 7.50 0.90
N VAL A 18 36.48 8.24 -0.19
CA VAL A 18 35.23 9.00 -0.39
C VAL A 18 34.13 7.98 -0.70
N GLY A 19 33.42 7.54 0.34
CA GLY A 19 32.22 6.73 0.20
C GLY A 19 31.09 7.60 -0.36
N CYS A 20 30.74 7.42 -1.66
CA CYS A 20 29.48 7.89 -2.19
C CYS A 20 28.33 7.17 -1.49
N ALA A 21 27.78 7.76 -0.45
CA ALA A 21 26.52 7.32 0.13
C ALA A 21 25.40 7.65 -0.87
N THR A 22 24.96 6.65 -1.61
CA THR A 22 23.73 6.72 -2.40
C THR A 22 22.57 6.88 -1.42
N GLN A 23 22.11 8.10 -1.21
CA GLN A 23 20.88 8.36 -0.47
C GLN A 23 19.73 7.78 -1.26
N GLN A 24 19.34 6.58 -0.89
CA GLN A 24 18.10 5.97 -1.31
C GLN A 24 16.96 6.80 -0.69
N SER A 25 16.38 7.68 -1.50
CA SER A 25 15.22 8.48 -1.11
C SER A 25 14.06 7.53 -0.77
N LYS A 26 13.85 7.32 0.52
CA LYS A 26 12.67 6.66 1.04
C LYS A 26 11.47 7.43 0.50
N PRO A 27 10.49 6.79 -0.18
CA PRO A 27 9.32 7.49 -0.66
C PRO A 27 8.65 8.15 0.56
N THR A 28 8.57 9.46 0.55
CA THR A 28 7.87 10.24 1.57
C THR A 28 6.38 9.94 1.40
N ALA A 29 5.88 9.02 2.22
CA ALA A 29 4.45 8.75 2.33
C ALA A 29 3.78 10.05 2.78
N THR A 30 3.06 10.69 1.88
CA THR A 30 2.21 11.83 2.22
C THR A 30 1.14 11.32 3.18
N THR A 31 1.30 11.59 4.47
CA THR A 31 0.29 11.29 5.49
C THR A 31 -0.88 12.24 5.24
N THR A 32 -1.85 11.78 4.49
CA THR A 32 -3.08 12.51 4.24
C THR A 32 -4.05 12.13 5.36
N GLY A 33 -4.16 12.92 6.40
CA GLY A 33 -5.16 12.74 7.46
C GLY A 33 -6.61 12.97 6.97
N GLN A 34 -6.99 12.37 5.85
CA GLN A 34 -8.32 12.51 5.26
C GLN A 34 -9.30 11.59 5.99
N ARG A 35 -10.33 12.18 6.59
CA ARG A 35 -11.45 11.42 7.14
C ARG A 35 -12.47 11.08 6.06
N LEU A 36 -12.85 9.81 5.98
CA LEU A 36 -13.97 9.33 5.17
C LEU A 36 -15.09 8.87 6.13
N PRO A 37 -16.21 9.56 6.15
CA PRO A 37 -17.34 9.19 7.02
C PRO A 37 -18.17 8.07 6.42
N LYS A 38 -18.81 7.28 7.28
CA LYS A 38 -19.83 6.28 6.94
C LYS A 38 -19.39 5.27 5.87
N VAL A 39 -18.12 4.83 5.92
CA VAL A 39 -17.65 3.77 5.04
C VAL A 39 -18.33 2.46 5.45
N ARG A 40 -18.94 1.78 4.47
CA ARG A 40 -19.52 0.47 4.70
C ARG A 40 -18.42 -0.54 4.93
N THR A 41 -18.49 -1.28 6.03
CA THR A 41 -17.56 -2.36 6.34
C THR A 41 -18.29 -3.67 6.61
N THR A 42 -17.65 -4.76 6.21
CA THR A 42 -17.98 -6.15 6.55
C THR A 42 -16.78 -6.80 7.20
N ALA A 43 -16.84 -8.07 7.51
CA ALA A 43 -15.69 -8.81 8.03
C ALA A 43 -15.62 -10.21 7.44
N TYR A 44 -14.41 -10.74 7.28
CA TYR A 44 -14.13 -12.09 6.76
C TYR A 44 -13.04 -12.80 7.57
N THR A 45 -12.95 -14.11 7.42
CA THR A 45 -11.84 -14.93 7.98
C THR A 45 -11.14 -15.72 6.88
N GLN A 46 -9.97 -16.25 7.20
CA GLN A 46 -9.22 -17.19 6.33
C GLN A 46 -10.02 -18.47 5.95
N HIS A 47 -11.13 -18.75 6.63
CA HIS A 47 -11.98 -19.91 6.38
C HIS A 47 -13.11 -19.62 5.37
N GLU A 48 -13.15 -18.42 4.81
CA GLU A 48 -14.14 -17.98 3.82
C GLU A 48 -13.42 -17.70 2.50
N GLY A 49 -13.86 -18.31 1.40
CA GLY A 49 -13.41 -17.90 0.06
C GLY A 49 -12.24 -18.63 -0.58
N GLY A 50 -11.74 -19.73 -0.04
CA GLY A 50 -10.82 -20.63 -0.78
C GLY A 50 -9.35 -20.18 -0.94
N SER A 51 -9.01 -18.95 -0.54
CA SER A 51 -7.61 -18.45 -0.58
C SER A 51 -6.80 -18.87 0.65
N GLY A 52 -7.43 -19.50 1.64
CA GLY A 52 -6.79 -19.89 2.89
C GLY A 52 -6.33 -18.69 3.70
N ALA A 53 -5.12 -18.78 4.25
CA ALA A 53 -4.54 -17.75 5.12
C ALA A 53 -3.73 -16.69 4.37
N HIS A 54 -3.75 -16.68 3.03
CA HIS A 54 -2.95 -15.75 2.23
C HIS A 54 -3.83 -14.65 1.60
N ASN A 55 -3.30 -13.44 1.59
CA ASN A 55 -3.90 -12.30 0.91
C ASN A 55 -3.57 -12.30 -0.60
N ALA A 56 -4.08 -11.31 -1.32
CA ALA A 56 -3.91 -11.22 -2.76
C ALA A 56 -2.46 -10.98 -3.22
N VAL A 57 -1.56 -10.53 -2.36
CA VAL A 57 -0.14 -10.36 -2.67
C VAL A 57 0.72 -11.57 -2.28
N GLY A 58 0.10 -12.63 -1.75
CA GLY A 58 0.76 -13.89 -1.42
C GLY A 58 1.40 -13.92 -0.02
N THR A 59 1.18 -12.91 0.81
CA THR A 59 1.59 -12.92 2.22
C THR A 59 0.45 -13.42 3.11
N TYR A 60 0.77 -13.76 4.36
CA TYR A 60 -0.26 -14.17 5.32
C TYR A 60 -1.15 -12.99 5.70
N LEU A 61 -2.47 -13.26 5.80
CA LEU A 61 -3.42 -12.31 6.37
C LEU A 61 -3.00 -11.92 7.78
N SER A 62 -2.91 -10.62 8.05
CA SER A 62 -2.44 -10.10 9.32
C SER A 62 -3.59 -9.79 10.27
N GLY A 63 -3.57 -10.43 11.43
CA GLY A 63 -4.45 -10.15 12.56
C GLY A 63 -3.72 -9.49 13.74
N ARG A 64 -2.57 -8.81 13.49
CA ARG A 64 -1.71 -8.25 14.55
C ARG A 64 -1.74 -6.73 14.54
N GLN A 65 -0.58 -6.05 14.60
CA GLN A 65 -0.47 -4.59 14.75
C GLN A 65 -1.16 -3.79 13.63
N VAL A 66 -0.94 -4.19 12.37
CA VAL A 66 -1.68 -3.68 11.22
C VAL A 66 -2.43 -4.86 10.62
N LEU A 67 -3.73 -4.73 10.56
CA LEU A 67 -4.66 -5.79 10.17
C LEU A 67 -4.86 -5.78 8.66
N SER A 68 -5.07 -6.96 8.06
CA SER A 68 -5.42 -7.07 6.65
C SER A 68 -6.85 -6.62 6.37
N ALA A 69 -7.09 -6.04 5.20
CA ALA A 69 -8.42 -5.75 4.70
C ALA A 69 -8.50 -5.93 3.19
N ALA A 70 -9.69 -6.32 2.72
CA ALA A 70 -10.00 -6.45 1.31
C ALA A 70 -10.88 -5.30 0.81
N SER A 71 -10.72 -4.91 -0.46
CA SER A 71 -11.55 -3.89 -1.09
C SER A 71 -11.60 -4.04 -2.61
N ASP A 72 -12.35 -3.16 -3.28
CA ASP A 72 -12.13 -2.84 -4.69
C ASP A 72 -10.89 -1.95 -4.82
N TRP A 73 -9.81 -2.47 -5.40
CA TRP A 73 -8.56 -1.71 -5.54
C TRP A 73 -8.65 -0.52 -6.49
N SER A 74 -9.70 -0.42 -7.28
CA SER A 74 -9.98 0.81 -8.04
C SER A 74 -10.54 1.94 -7.17
N ARG A 75 -11.01 1.64 -5.95
CA ARG A 75 -11.53 2.58 -4.94
C ARG A 75 -10.51 2.83 -3.84
N TYR A 76 -10.03 1.76 -3.22
CA TYR A 76 -8.98 1.77 -2.20
C TYR A 76 -7.80 0.94 -2.71
N PRO A 77 -6.80 1.56 -3.36
CA PRO A 77 -5.69 0.86 -3.98
C PRO A 77 -4.88 0.02 -2.99
N LEU A 78 -4.20 -1.00 -3.53
CA LEU A 78 -3.27 -1.84 -2.77
C LEU A 78 -2.29 -0.99 -1.96
N GLY A 79 -2.16 -1.30 -0.67
CA GLY A 79 -1.29 -0.60 0.27
C GLY A 79 -1.95 0.61 0.94
N THR A 80 -3.24 0.91 0.65
CA THR A 80 -3.97 1.95 1.40
C THR A 80 -4.01 1.57 2.88
N ARG A 81 -3.50 2.45 3.75
CA ARG A 81 -3.56 2.30 5.21
C ARG A 81 -4.59 3.24 5.79
N PHE A 82 -5.40 2.73 6.68
CA PHE A 82 -6.43 3.51 7.35
C PHE A 82 -6.60 3.06 8.80
N ARG A 83 -7.23 3.91 9.59
CA ARG A 83 -7.58 3.64 11.00
C ARG A 83 -9.08 3.79 11.18
N LEU A 84 -9.71 2.84 11.86
CA LEU A 84 -11.08 3.00 12.33
C LEU A 84 -11.12 4.08 13.42
N VAL A 85 -12.05 5.04 13.29
CA VAL A 85 -12.10 6.17 14.23
C VAL A 85 -12.47 5.72 15.64
N ASP A 86 -13.38 4.76 15.76
CA ASP A 86 -13.91 4.32 17.06
C ASP A 86 -12.95 3.36 17.78
N THR A 87 -12.52 2.30 17.09
CA THR A 87 -11.70 1.23 17.72
C THR A 87 -10.20 1.54 17.74
N LYS A 88 -9.75 2.51 16.93
CA LYS A 88 -8.33 2.86 16.71
C LYS A 88 -7.51 1.75 16.04
N GLU A 89 -8.15 0.67 15.61
CA GLU A 89 -7.49 -0.40 14.85
C GLU A 89 -6.99 0.12 13.50
N GLU A 90 -5.77 -0.24 13.14
CA GLU A 90 -5.17 0.10 11.85
C GLU A 90 -5.23 -1.09 10.90
N TYR A 91 -5.57 -0.78 9.65
CA TYR A 91 -5.70 -1.74 8.56
C TYR A 91 -4.87 -1.33 7.36
N VAL A 92 -4.51 -2.33 6.56
CA VAL A 92 -3.92 -2.15 5.23
C VAL A 92 -4.77 -2.91 4.20
N ILE A 93 -5.03 -2.28 3.06
CA ILE A 93 -5.64 -2.96 1.91
C ILE A 93 -4.56 -3.80 1.24
N ASP A 94 -4.63 -5.11 1.41
CA ASP A 94 -3.70 -6.10 0.86
C ASP A 94 -4.42 -7.28 0.18
N ASP A 95 -5.77 -7.22 0.17
CA ASP A 95 -6.61 -8.24 -0.44
C ASP A 95 -7.75 -7.63 -1.26
N TYR A 96 -8.41 -8.44 -2.10
CA TYR A 96 -9.61 -8.06 -2.84
C TYR A 96 -10.62 -9.21 -2.89
N GLY A 97 -11.90 -8.86 -2.99
CA GLY A 97 -12.98 -9.83 -3.09
C GLY A 97 -13.88 -9.59 -4.29
N ASN A 98 -14.36 -10.66 -4.93
CA ASN A 98 -15.27 -10.54 -6.08
C ASN A 98 -16.54 -9.74 -5.75
N ALA A 99 -17.09 -9.93 -4.55
CA ALA A 99 -18.29 -9.24 -4.08
C ALA A 99 -18.06 -7.75 -3.78
N LEU A 100 -16.81 -7.33 -3.60
CA LEU A 100 -16.46 -5.96 -3.27
C LEU A 100 -16.32 -5.06 -4.51
N VAL A 101 -16.03 -5.67 -5.68
CA VAL A 101 -15.74 -4.93 -6.92
C VAL A 101 -16.96 -4.17 -7.42
N GLY A 102 -16.80 -2.86 -7.58
CA GLY A 102 -17.86 -1.91 -7.92
C GLY A 102 -18.58 -1.34 -6.70
N THR A 103 -18.14 -1.69 -5.48
CA THR A 103 -18.69 -1.13 -4.23
C THR A 103 -17.65 -0.27 -3.51
N ASP A 104 -18.10 0.52 -2.54
CA ASP A 104 -17.23 1.27 -1.61
C ASP A 104 -17.06 0.52 -0.28
N THR A 105 -17.29 -0.81 -0.27
CA THR A 105 -17.17 -1.64 0.92
C THR A 105 -15.72 -2.03 1.18
N ILE A 106 -15.31 -1.92 2.43
CA ILE A 106 -14.08 -2.50 2.94
C ILE A 106 -14.43 -3.73 3.78
N ASP A 107 -13.78 -4.85 3.51
CA ASP A 107 -13.97 -6.11 4.22
C ASP A 107 -12.77 -6.34 5.16
N LEU A 108 -13.03 -6.39 6.47
CA LEU A 108 -12.02 -6.39 7.51
C LEU A 108 -11.66 -7.83 7.89
N TYR A 109 -10.38 -8.19 7.79
CA TYR A 109 -9.95 -9.49 8.25
C TYR A 109 -10.08 -9.63 9.77
N LYS A 110 -10.66 -10.73 10.20
CA LYS A 110 -10.79 -11.13 11.60
C LYS A 110 -10.26 -12.56 11.78
N THR A 111 -9.65 -12.82 12.93
CA THR A 111 -8.98 -14.09 13.19
C THR A 111 -9.95 -15.24 13.45
N SER A 112 -11.19 -14.93 13.79
CA SER A 112 -12.22 -15.94 14.14
C SER A 112 -13.59 -15.62 13.54
N ARG A 113 -14.37 -16.69 13.33
CA ARG A 113 -15.77 -16.57 12.88
C ARG A 113 -16.67 -15.86 13.90
N SER A 114 -16.33 -15.92 15.20
CA SER A 114 -17.08 -15.18 16.23
C SER A 114 -16.88 -13.67 16.06
N GLU A 115 -15.66 -13.22 15.79
CA GLU A 115 -15.38 -11.81 15.52
C GLU A 115 -16.08 -11.32 14.25
N VAL A 116 -16.11 -12.15 13.17
CA VAL A 116 -16.87 -11.83 11.96
C VAL A 116 -18.35 -11.65 12.26
N ARG A 117 -18.97 -12.59 12.99
CA ARG A 117 -20.39 -12.48 13.38
C ARG A 117 -20.65 -11.26 14.26
N ASN A 118 -19.75 -10.97 15.18
CA ASN A 118 -19.87 -9.82 16.08
C ASN A 118 -19.72 -8.49 15.33
N TRP A 119 -18.88 -8.47 14.27
CA TRP A 119 -18.73 -7.29 13.44
C TRP A 119 -19.97 -7.06 12.57
N GLY A 120 -20.38 -8.06 11.82
CA GLY A 120 -21.52 -7.98 10.90
C GLY A 120 -21.30 -6.94 9.80
N VAL A 121 -22.32 -6.14 9.51
CA VAL A 121 -22.25 -5.00 8.57
C VAL A 121 -22.36 -3.71 9.36
N ARG A 122 -21.38 -2.82 9.17
CA ARG A 122 -21.33 -1.51 9.87
C ARG A 122 -20.98 -0.39 8.89
N TYR A 123 -21.43 0.80 9.25
CA TYR A 123 -20.98 2.06 8.63
C TYR A 123 -20.12 2.79 9.66
N VAL A 124 -18.84 2.95 9.36
CA VAL A 124 -17.85 3.51 10.30
C VAL A 124 -17.09 4.66 9.66
N ASP A 125 -16.61 5.56 10.47
CA ASP A 125 -15.69 6.59 10.02
C ASP A 125 -14.27 6.03 10.02
N ILE A 126 -13.50 6.33 8.97
CA ILE A 126 -12.11 5.95 8.85
C ILE A 126 -11.23 7.17 8.61
N ASP A 127 -10.03 7.15 9.18
CA ASP A 127 -8.97 8.12 8.85
C ASP A 127 -7.99 7.44 7.90
N ILE A 128 -7.83 7.97 6.69
CA ILE A 128 -6.82 7.51 5.75
C ILE A 128 -5.46 8.00 6.24
N LEU A 129 -4.61 7.06 6.62
CA LEU A 129 -3.24 7.34 7.06
C LEU A 129 -2.29 7.47 5.88
N GLN A 130 -2.54 6.67 4.84
CA GLN A 130 -1.75 6.65 3.61
C GLN A 130 -2.59 6.06 2.49
N TRP A 131 -2.65 6.73 1.34
CA TRP A 131 -3.20 6.13 0.13
C TRP A 131 -2.24 5.09 -0.44
N GLY A 132 -2.80 4.00 -0.95
CA GLY A 132 -2.06 2.97 -1.66
C GLY A 132 -1.70 3.39 -3.09
N SER A 133 -1.10 2.47 -3.83
CA SER A 133 -0.63 2.72 -5.19
C SER A 133 -1.55 2.10 -6.24
N GLU A 134 -2.11 2.94 -7.12
CA GLU A 134 -2.85 2.47 -8.30
C GLU A 134 -1.92 1.71 -9.26
N GLU A 135 -0.65 2.10 -9.35
CA GLU A 135 0.35 1.43 -10.20
C GLU A 135 0.67 0.02 -9.69
N GLU A 136 0.94 -0.13 -8.38
CA GLU A 136 1.17 -1.46 -7.78
C GLU A 136 -0.08 -2.32 -7.86
N SER A 137 -1.27 -1.73 -7.72
CA SER A 137 -2.55 -2.43 -7.93
C SER A 137 -2.63 -3.00 -9.36
N LEU A 138 -2.35 -2.17 -10.37
CA LEU A 138 -2.32 -2.61 -11.78
C LEU A 138 -1.29 -3.71 -12.03
N LYS A 139 -0.08 -3.57 -11.50
CA LYS A 139 0.99 -4.56 -11.64
C LYS A 139 0.59 -5.94 -11.12
N VAL A 140 -0.10 -5.99 -9.99
CA VAL A 140 -0.58 -7.26 -9.41
C VAL A 140 -1.82 -7.80 -10.13
N LEU A 141 -2.74 -6.93 -10.57
CA LEU A 141 -4.01 -7.33 -11.16
C LEU A 141 -3.89 -7.73 -12.64
N THR A 142 -3.05 -7.05 -13.43
CA THR A 142 -2.95 -7.26 -14.89
C THR A 142 -2.70 -8.72 -15.28
N PRO A 143 -1.76 -9.47 -14.65
CA PRO A 143 -1.56 -10.89 -14.96
C PRO A 143 -2.79 -11.78 -14.62
N ARG A 144 -3.75 -11.25 -13.84
CA ARG A 144 -4.93 -11.97 -13.34
C ARG A 144 -6.21 -11.61 -14.10
N CYS A 145 -6.12 -10.86 -15.20
CA CYS A 145 -7.25 -10.36 -15.98
C CYS A 145 -8.15 -11.43 -16.63
N LYS A 146 -7.84 -12.73 -16.48
CA LYS A 146 -8.77 -13.81 -16.82
C LYS A 146 -10.06 -13.80 -15.96
N HIS A 147 -10.01 -13.27 -14.76
CA HIS A 147 -11.15 -13.16 -13.85
C HIS A 147 -11.96 -11.88 -14.10
N ARG A 148 -13.29 -11.99 -14.18
CA ARG A 148 -14.19 -10.89 -14.50
C ARG A 148 -14.07 -9.71 -13.51
N CYS A 149 -13.96 -10.00 -12.23
CA CYS A 149 -13.79 -8.98 -11.19
C CYS A 149 -12.49 -8.19 -11.38
N VAL A 150 -11.39 -8.88 -11.68
CA VAL A 150 -10.08 -8.25 -11.92
C VAL A 150 -10.13 -7.36 -13.16
N LYS A 151 -10.73 -7.82 -14.28
CA LYS A 151 -10.92 -6.99 -15.48
C LYS A 151 -11.63 -5.67 -15.17
N LYS A 152 -12.65 -5.68 -14.30
CA LYS A 152 -13.36 -4.46 -13.90
C LYS A 152 -12.46 -3.49 -13.14
N MET A 153 -11.68 -3.99 -12.17
CA MET A 153 -10.74 -3.16 -11.41
C MET A 153 -9.66 -2.55 -12.30
N VAL A 154 -9.04 -3.37 -13.17
CA VAL A 154 -8.01 -2.90 -14.12
C VAL A 154 -8.57 -1.82 -15.02
N ALA A 155 -9.73 -2.04 -15.66
CA ALA A 155 -10.35 -1.04 -16.55
C ALA A 155 -10.67 0.28 -15.81
N ALA A 156 -11.10 0.20 -14.55
CA ALA A 156 -11.38 1.40 -13.75
C ALA A 156 -10.09 2.16 -13.39
N LEU A 157 -9.01 1.46 -13.04
CA LEU A 157 -7.71 2.06 -12.74
C LEU A 157 -7.08 2.72 -13.99
N GLU A 158 -7.10 2.04 -15.13
CA GLU A 158 -6.61 2.59 -16.40
C GLU A 158 -7.36 3.85 -16.82
N LYS A 159 -8.69 3.86 -16.66
CA LYS A 159 -9.52 5.05 -16.92
C LYS A 159 -9.13 6.24 -16.03
N LYS A 160 -8.79 6.01 -14.76
CA LYS A 160 -8.30 7.06 -13.86
C LYS A 160 -6.94 7.59 -14.32
N LYS A 161 -6.00 6.70 -14.65
CA LYS A 161 -4.67 7.07 -15.16
C LYS A 161 -4.76 7.93 -16.41
N GLY A 162 -5.62 7.57 -17.36
CA GLY A 162 -5.85 8.34 -18.59
C GLY A 162 -6.38 9.76 -18.32
N LYS A 163 -7.28 9.92 -17.34
CA LYS A 163 -7.80 11.24 -16.93
C LYS A 163 -6.71 12.11 -16.30
N THR A 164 -5.87 11.55 -15.45
CA THR A 164 -4.78 12.28 -14.78
C THR A 164 -3.75 12.77 -15.79
N VAL A 165 -3.38 11.96 -16.78
CA VAL A 165 -2.47 12.36 -17.85
C VAL A 165 -3.07 13.49 -18.69
N ALA A 166 -4.35 13.41 -19.07
CA ALA A 166 -5.03 14.43 -19.86
C ALA A 166 -5.15 15.79 -19.12
N GLN A 167 -5.28 15.77 -17.80
CA GLN A 167 -5.33 16.99 -16.98
C GLN A 167 -3.97 17.64 -16.80
N ASN A 168 -2.88 16.87 -16.83
CA ASN A 168 -1.51 17.34 -16.63
C ASN A 168 -0.80 17.72 -17.94
N THR A 169 -1.44 17.53 -19.11
CA THR A 169 -0.88 17.96 -20.39
C THR A 169 -1.09 19.47 -20.56
N PRO A 170 -0.02 20.31 -20.67
CA PRO A 170 -0.16 21.74 -20.88
C PRO A 170 -0.93 21.99 -22.18
N ARG A 171 -1.98 22.80 -22.09
CA ARG A 171 -2.75 23.24 -23.26
C ARG A 171 -1.81 24.10 -24.10
N ALA A 172 -1.36 23.59 -25.26
CA ALA A 172 -0.55 24.37 -26.19
C ALA A 172 -1.31 25.67 -26.51
N SER A 173 -0.74 26.79 -26.14
CA SER A 173 -1.25 28.10 -26.51
C SER A 173 -1.11 28.24 -28.01
N VAL A 174 -2.22 28.17 -28.72
CA VAL A 174 -2.30 28.58 -30.12
C VAL A 174 -2.22 30.09 -30.11
N SER A 175 -1.04 30.64 -30.38
CA SER A 175 -0.87 32.06 -30.70
C SER A 175 -1.28 32.27 -32.16
N ASN A 176 -2.37 32.99 -32.35
CA ASN A 176 -2.67 33.63 -33.64
C ASN A 176 -1.75 34.80 -33.88
#